data_caae45a3b71fe1526e562a3cc752ff28
#
_entry.id   caae45a3b71fe1526e562a3cc752ff28
#
_cell.length_a   1.000
_cell.length_b   1.000
_cell.length_c   1.000
_cell.angle_alpha   90.00
_cell.angle_beta   90.00
_cell.angle_gamma   90.00
#
_symmetry.space_group_name_H-M   'P 1'
#
loop_
_entity.id
_entity.type
_entity.pdbx_description
1 polymer ?
#
loop_
_entity_poly.entity_id
_entity_poly.type
_entity_poly.pdbx_seq_one_letter_code
_entity_poly.pdbx_strand_id
1 'polypeptide(L)'
;MITLMGCGSKEGELETNTKVTESEVKETTQNNTKENDMSEVTFDYTTLDDGTLSIWSYNAENVPEVFEIPEEIDGQTVSEIRGSLFASEDKIKEVIILETVTSIGKETFQLATSIEKIEIRGNVEELGDYAFFACKGIKELRFNEGLKYIGKSAISNNDNLTDLYLPSTVEDVSGTTNFGSQSDILRIHVPAGSAAESLVTDAVKDADCNIEVIAE
;
A
#
# COMPACT_ATOMS: atom_id res chain seq x y z
N MET A 1 -5.65 29.87 56.67
CA MET A 1 -6.42 30.09 55.42
C MET A 1 -5.43 29.96 54.28
N ILE A 2 -5.30 28.73 53.74
CA ILE A 2 -4.31 28.40 52.71
C ILE A 2 -5.10 28.09 51.44
N THR A 3 -4.96 28.93 50.42
CA THR A 3 -5.61 28.77 49.13
C THR A 3 -4.68 27.97 48.23
N LEU A 4 -5.08 26.76 47.85
CA LEU A 4 -4.41 25.93 46.86
C LEU A 4 -4.85 26.38 45.47
N MET A 5 -3.92 26.90 44.67
CA MET A 5 -4.08 27.09 43.25
C MET A 5 -3.83 25.75 42.53
N GLY A 6 -4.86 25.20 41.89
CA GLY A 6 -4.77 24.05 41.04
C GLY A 6 -4.16 24.43 39.68
N CYS A 7 -3.13 23.71 39.30
CA CYS A 7 -2.53 23.76 37.97
C CYS A 7 -3.40 22.92 37.03
N GLY A 8 -4.12 23.56 36.12
CA GLY A 8 -4.90 22.90 35.08
C GLY A 8 -4.01 22.50 33.91
N SER A 9 -3.76 21.22 33.77
CA SER A 9 -3.22 20.62 32.55
C SER A 9 -4.28 20.72 31.48
N LYS A 10 -3.98 21.39 30.38
CA LYS A 10 -4.78 21.29 29.15
C LYS A 10 -4.42 19.99 28.48
N GLU A 11 -5.27 19.03 28.59
CA GLU A 11 -5.31 17.86 27.67
C GLU A 11 -5.73 18.37 26.31
N GLY A 12 -4.86 18.17 25.33
CA GLY A 12 -5.20 18.38 23.92
C GLY A 12 -6.14 17.26 23.49
N GLU A 13 -7.37 17.61 23.21
CA GLU A 13 -8.31 16.70 22.57
C GLU A 13 -7.75 16.33 21.17
N LEU A 14 -7.46 15.04 20.99
CA LEU A 14 -7.29 14.44 19.67
C LEU A 14 -8.67 14.49 19.00
N GLU A 15 -8.84 15.33 18.00
CA GLU A 15 -10.04 15.30 17.18
C GLU A 15 -10.03 14.00 16.35
N THR A 16 -10.73 13.00 16.85
CA THR A 16 -11.12 11.83 16.11
C THR A 16 -12.50 12.09 15.57
N ASN A 17 -12.66 12.22 14.32
CA ASN A 17 -13.84 11.75 13.60
C ASN A 17 -14.01 12.40 12.25
N THR A 18 -13.97 11.60 11.19
CA THR A 18 -14.58 12.11 9.98
C THR A 18 -15.20 11.03 9.13
N LYS A 19 -16.48 11.21 8.94
CA LYS A 19 -17.34 10.39 8.11
C LYS A 19 -17.10 10.76 6.65
N VAL A 20 -16.71 9.78 5.82
CA VAL A 20 -16.61 9.96 4.37
C VAL A 20 -17.99 10.34 3.84
N THR A 21 -18.15 11.54 3.30
CA THR A 21 -19.37 11.95 2.59
C THR A 21 -19.17 11.68 1.10
N GLU A 22 -20.10 10.95 0.53
CA GLU A 22 -20.20 10.68 -0.90
C GLU A 22 -20.04 11.95 -1.74
N SER A 23 -19.05 11.96 -2.63
CA SER A 23 -19.11 12.79 -3.82
C SER A 23 -19.69 11.96 -4.96
N GLU A 24 -20.68 12.51 -5.65
CA GLU A 24 -21.46 11.89 -6.71
C GLU A 24 -20.61 11.16 -7.75
N VAL A 25 -20.61 9.84 -7.70
CA VAL A 25 -20.12 8.98 -8.79
C VAL A 25 -21.27 8.82 -9.79
N LYS A 26 -21.07 9.33 -11.01
CA LYS A 26 -21.95 9.07 -12.13
C LYS A 26 -21.96 7.59 -12.47
N GLU A 27 -23.19 7.05 -12.48
CA GLU A 27 -23.54 5.67 -12.83
C GLU A 27 -22.74 5.07 -13.97
N THR A 28 -22.17 3.89 -13.72
CA THR A 28 -22.14 2.83 -14.73
C THR A 28 -22.24 1.46 -14.05
N THR A 29 -23.39 0.83 -14.25
CA THR A 29 -23.73 -0.58 -14.13
C THR A 29 -23.75 -1.20 -12.72
N GLN A 30 -24.98 -1.35 -12.25
CA GLN A 30 -25.41 -2.17 -11.12
C GLN A 30 -24.89 -3.60 -11.22
N ASN A 31 -24.16 -4.04 -10.18
CA ASN A 31 -24.39 -5.33 -9.56
C ASN A 31 -24.23 -5.13 -8.06
N ASN A 32 -25.37 -5.08 -7.41
CA ASN A 32 -25.57 -4.75 -6.03
C ASN A 32 -25.33 -6.00 -5.18
N THR A 33 -24.24 -6.03 -4.45
CA THR A 33 -24.12 -6.85 -3.24
C THR A 33 -23.58 -5.96 -2.13
N LYS A 34 -24.16 -6.09 -0.93
CA LYS A 34 -23.76 -5.39 0.29
C LYS A 34 -22.31 -5.64 0.72
N GLU A 35 -21.55 -6.38 -0.08
CA GLU A 35 -20.21 -6.87 0.22
C GLU A 35 -19.10 -5.83 -0.02
N ASN A 36 -19.38 -4.72 -0.72
CA ASN A 36 -18.39 -3.70 -1.09
C ASN A 36 -18.80 -2.28 -0.69
N ASP A 37 -19.56 -2.14 0.38
CA ASP A 37 -20.01 -0.83 0.85
C ASP A 37 -18.95 -0.17 1.74
N MET A 38 -18.28 0.85 1.21
CA MET A 38 -17.29 1.66 1.92
C MET A 38 -17.91 2.79 2.75
N SER A 39 -19.23 2.99 2.73
CA SER A 39 -19.92 4.12 3.37
C SER A 39 -19.78 4.15 4.91
N GLU A 40 -19.51 3.01 5.52
CA GLU A 40 -19.30 2.88 6.97
C GLU A 40 -17.81 2.82 7.35
N VAL A 41 -16.91 2.92 6.38
CA VAL A 41 -15.46 2.92 6.65
C VAL A 41 -15.02 4.33 7.03
N THR A 42 -14.32 4.45 8.14
CA THR A 42 -13.67 5.68 8.58
C THR A 42 -12.17 5.48 8.68
N PHE A 43 -11.40 6.55 8.51
CA PHE A 43 -9.95 6.50 8.50
C PHE A 43 -9.34 7.39 9.57
N ASP A 44 -8.26 6.89 10.20
CA ASP A 44 -7.36 7.73 10.96
C ASP A 44 -6.24 8.22 10.04
N TYR A 45 -5.96 9.51 10.08
CA TYR A 45 -5.00 10.14 9.20
C TYR A 45 -4.18 11.23 9.89
N THR A 46 -3.13 11.66 9.21
CA THR A 46 -2.31 12.81 9.59
C THR A 46 -2.18 13.71 8.36
N THR A 47 -2.36 15.02 8.54
CA THR A 47 -2.08 15.99 7.48
C THR A 47 -0.57 16.17 7.35
N LEU A 48 -0.06 16.05 6.12
CA LEU A 48 1.32 16.24 5.75
C LEU A 48 1.64 17.75 5.54
N ASP A 49 2.92 18.09 5.45
CA ASP A 49 3.37 19.49 5.30
C ASP A 49 2.87 20.15 4.00
N ASP A 50 2.57 19.36 2.97
CA ASP A 50 2.01 19.83 1.69
C ASP A 50 0.48 19.96 1.70
N GLY A 51 -0.16 19.62 2.83
CA GLY A 51 -1.61 19.68 3.00
C GLY A 51 -2.36 18.43 2.55
N THR A 52 -1.68 17.41 2.06
CA THR A 52 -2.28 16.11 1.75
C THR A 52 -2.40 15.22 3.00
N LEU A 53 -3.04 14.07 2.86
CA LEU A 53 -3.27 13.13 3.97
C LEU A 53 -2.43 11.87 3.82
N SER A 54 -1.90 11.44 4.96
CA SER A 54 -1.34 10.11 5.16
C SER A 54 -2.28 9.30 6.05
N ILE A 55 -2.91 8.24 5.50
CA ILE A 55 -3.79 7.35 6.25
C ILE A 55 -3.00 6.19 6.85
N TRP A 56 -3.32 5.81 8.10
CA TRP A 56 -2.56 4.78 8.83
C TRP A 56 -3.43 3.76 9.56
N SER A 57 -4.73 3.95 9.63
CA SER A 57 -5.70 3.02 10.21
C SER A 57 -7.06 3.22 9.57
N TYR A 58 -7.90 2.21 9.63
CA TYR A 58 -9.31 2.31 9.29
C TYR A 58 -10.17 1.64 10.37
N ASN A 59 -11.45 2.02 10.41
CA ASN A 59 -12.45 1.45 11.28
C ASN A 59 -13.71 1.15 10.48
N ALA A 60 -14.20 -0.08 10.58
CA ALA A 60 -15.43 -0.52 9.91
C ALA A 60 -16.12 -1.58 10.76
N GLU A 61 -17.45 -1.49 10.89
CA GLU A 61 -18.24 -2.56 11.51
C GLU A 61 -18.24 -3.80 10.61
N ASN A 62 -18.43 -3.57 9.31
CA ASN A 62 -18.35 -4.60 8.27
C ASN A 62 -17.19 -4.24 7.33
N VAL A 63 -16.11 -5.01 7.38
CA VAL A 63 -14.96 -4.84 6.49
C VAL A 63 -15.34 -5.38 5.10
N PRO A 64 -15.29 -4.55 4.03
CA PRO A 64 -15.62 -4.99 2.69
C PRO A 64 -14.57 -5.94 2.11
N GLU A 65 -14.98 -6.88 1.24
CA GLU A 65 -14.03 -7.75 0.55
C GLU A 65 -13.20 -7.00 -0.52
N VAL A 66 -13.78 -5.97 -1.14
CA VAL A 66 -13.06 -5.03 -2.03
C VAL A 66 -12.95 -3.69 -1.31
N PHE A 67 -11.72 -3.30 -1.02
CA PHE A 67 -11.40 -2.10 -0.25
C PHE A 67 -10.77 -1.06 -1.16
N GLU A 68 -11.44 0.06 -1.37
CA GLU A 68 -10.93 1.16 -2.17
C GLU A 68 -10.37 2.26 -1.25
N ILE A 69 -9.12 2.68 -1.50
CA ILE A 69 -8.52 3.82 -0.82
C ILE A 69 -9.17 5.10 -1.35
N PRO A 70 -9.77 5.95 -0.50
CA PRO A 70 -10.41 7.17 -0.98
C PRO A 70 -9.38 8.15 -1.54
N GLU A 71 -9.74 8.88 -2.59
CA GLU A 71 -8.91 9.97 -3.14
C GLU A 71 -8.85 11.17 -2.20
N GLU A 72 -9.94 11.42 -1.46
CA GLU A 72 -10.09 12.57 -0.57
C GLU A 72 -10.82 12.19 0.70
N ILE A 73 -10.44 12.81 1.81
CA ILE A 73 -11.15 12.80 3.08
C ILE A 73 -11.30 14.26 3.51
N ASP A 74 -12.55 14.70 3.77
CA ASP A 74 -12.88 16.10 4.15
C ASP A 74 -12.36 17.17 3.18
N GLY A 75 -12.27 16.84 1.88
CA GLY A 75 -11.77 17.74 0.84
C GLY A 75 -10.25 17.87 0.81
N GLN A 76 -9.52 17.00 1.52
CA GLN A 76 -8.07 16.90 1.46
C GLN A 76 -7.66 15.60 0.75
N THR A 77 -6.73 15.72 -0.19
CA THR A 77 -6.24 14.59 -1.00
C THR A 77 -5.47 13.56 -0.17
N VAL A 78 -5.76 12.29 -0.34
CA VAL A 78 -4.97 11.18 0.22
C VAL A 78 -3.80 10.88 -0.70
N SER A 79 -2.57 11.08 -0.22
CA SER A 79 -1.34 10.86 -0.99
C SER A 79 -0.46 9.73 -0.47
N GLU A 80 -0.67 9.30 0.77
CA GLU A 80 0.12 8.26 1.40
C GLU A 80 -0.76 7.28 2.16
N ILE A 81 -0.42 5.99 2.06
CA ILE A 81 -0.91 4.93 2.95
C ILE A 81 0.28 4.35 3.71
N ARG A 82 0.17 4.23 5.04
CA ARG A 82 1.31 3.82 5.88
C ARG A 82 0.91 3.03 7.12
N GLY A 83 1.92 2.65 7.89
CA GLY A 83 1.77 2.25 9.28
C GLY A 83 0.98 0.98 9.48
N SER A 84 1.23 -0.05 8.69
CA SER A 84 0.57 -1.34 8.86
C SER A 84 -0.96 -1.30 8.60
N LEU A 85 -1.43 -0.38 7.73
CA LEU A 85 -2.85 -0.18 7.44
C LEU A 85 -3.62 -1.48 7.18
N PHE A 86 -3.02 -2.40 6.42
CA PHE A 86 -3.59 -3.72 6.09
C PHE A 86 -2.76 -4.88 6.67
N ALA A 87 -1.89 -4.60 7.64
CA ALA A 87 -1.03 -5.64 8.19
C ALA A 87 -1.86 -6.74 8.88
N SER A 88 -1.57 -7.99 8.50
CA SER A 88 -2.29 -9.17 9.00
C SER A 88 -3.79 -9.18 8.66
N GLU A 89 -4.19 -8.47 7.60
CA GLU A 89 -5.59 -8.46 7.15
C GLU A 89 -6.02 -9.87 6.70
N ASP A 90 -7.20 -10.29 7.12
CA ASP A 90 -7.74 -11.64 6.90
C ASP A 90 -9.13 -11.69 6.23
N LYS A 91 -9.73 -10.54 5.88
CA LYS A 91 -11.07 -10.44 5.26
C LYS A 91 -11.03 -9.84 3.87
N ILE A 92 -10.24 -8.77 3.68
CA ILE A 92 -10.12 -8.08 2.40
C ILE A 92 -9.49 -9.00 1.36
N LYS A 93 -10.11 -9.08 0.17
CA LYS A 93 -9.64 -9.87 -0.97
C LYS A 93 -8.95 -9.03 -2.03
N GLU A 94 -9.44 -7.81 -2.21
CA GLU A 94 -8.91 -6.87 -3.20
C GLU A 94 -8.74 -5.49 -2.57
N VAL A 95 -7.61 -4.83 -2.87
CA VAL A 95 -7.38 -3.42 -2.52
C VAL A 95 -7.17 -2.64 -3.80
N ILE A 96 -7.88 -1.51 -3.93
CA ILE A 96 -7.76 -0.57 -5.03
C ILE A 96 -7.10 0.71 -4.51
N ILE A 97 -5.95 1.04 -5.08
CA ILE A 97 -5.16 2.24 -4.77
C ILE A 97 -5.33 3.21 -5.92
N LEU A 98 -5.99 4.35 -5.65
CA LEU A 98 -6.34 5.34 -6.66
C LEU A 98 -5.16 6.26 -7.03
N GLU A 99 -5.37 7.13 -8.02
CA GLU A 99 -4.32 7.91 -8.69
C GLU A 99 -3.61 8.92 -7.78
N THR A 100 -4.24 9.32 -6.69
CA THR A 100 -3.70 10.31 -5.75
C THR A 100 -2.59 9.78 -4.85
N VAL A 101 -2.54 8.44 -4.66
CA VAL A 101 -1.56 7.82 -3.75
C VAL A 101 -0.21 7.70 -4.44
N THR A 102 0.79 8.36 -3.86
CA THR A 102 2.18 8.38 -4.34
C THR A 102 3.14 7.60 -3.44
N SER A 103 2.73 7.25 -2.22
CA SER A 103 3.57 6.50 -1.29
C SER A 103 2.80 5.35 -0.62
N ILE A 104 3.40 4.17 -0.64
CA ILE A 104 3.00 3.01 0.15
C ILE A 104 4.06 2.79 1.23
N GLY A 105 3.73 3.17 2.45
CA GLY A 105 4.67 3.22 3.55
C GLY A 105 5.09 1.85 4.10
N LYS A 106 5.90 1.93 5.14
CA LYS A 106 6.46 0.75 5.83
C LYS A 106 5.35 -0.17 6.34
N GLU A 107 5.52 -1.49 6.10
CA GLU A 107 4.68 -2.56 6.65
C GLU A 107 3.19 -2.49 6.26
N THR A 108 2.79 -1.68 5.29
CA THR A 108 1.38 -1.40 4.97
C THR A 108 0.55 -2.66 4.75
N PHE A 109 1.07 -3.64 4.01
CA PHE A 109 0.41 -4.92 3.72
C PHE A 109 1.11 -6.12 4.38
N GLN A 110 1.98 -5.90 5.33
CA GLN A 110 2.76 -6.99 5.93
C GLN A 110 1.84 -8.10 6.47
N LEU A 111 2.08 -9.35 6.05
CA LEU A 111 1.30 -10.53 6.44
C LEU A 111 -0.20 -10.47 6.04
N ALA A 112 -0.59 -9.64 5.09
CA ALA A 112 -1.94 -9.58 4.54
C ALA A 112 -2.21 -10.80 3.66
N THR A 113 -2.52 -11.94 4.28
CA THR A 113 -2.60 -13.24 3.60
C THR A 113 -3.92 -13.48 2.86
N SER A 114 -4.95 -12.70 3.15
CA SER A 114 -6.26 -12.79 2.49
C SER A 114 -6.32 -12.03 1.17
N ILE A 115 -5.47 -11.00 0.99
CA ILE A 115 -5.47 -10.14 -0.19
C ILE A 115 -4.90 -10.92 -1.37
N GLU A 116 -5.74 -11.11 -2.38
CA GLU A 116 -5.43 -11.86 -3.61
C GLU A 116 -5.06 -10.92 -4.77
N LYS A 117 -5.59 -9.68 -4.73
CA LYS A 117 -5.38 -8.68 -5.78
C LYS A 117 -5.14 -7.30 -5.19
N ILE A 118 -4.15 -6.60 -5.75
CA ILE A 118 -3.93 -5.18 -5.50
C ILE A 118 -3.89 -4.49 -6.86
N GLU A 119 -4.83 -3.55 -7.06
CA GLU A 119 -4.89 -2.71 -8.26
C GLU A 119 -4.31 -1.34 -7.94
N ILE A 120 -3.17 -1.02 -8.53
CA ILE A 120 -2.50 0.28 -8.38
C ILE A 120 -2.79 1.10 -9.63
N ARG A 121 -3.67 2.10 -9.51
CA ARG A 121 -4.04 3.00 -10.61
C ARG A 121 -3.14 4.21 -10.70
N GLY A 122 -2.55 4.61 -9.57
CA GLY A 122 -1.73 5.80 -9.45
C GLY A 122 -0.25 5.58 -9.71
N ASN A 123 0.49 6.67 -9.62
CA ASN A 123 1.94 6.71 -9.76
C ASN A 123 2.58 6.62 -8.38
N VAL A 124 2.57 5.42 -7.78
CA VAL A 124 3.30 5.17 -6.55
C VAL A 124 4.79 5.37 -6.81
N GLU A 125 5.41 6.32 -6.12
CA GLU A 125 6.84 6.65 -6.28
C GLU A 125 7.74 5.87 -5.31
N GLU A 126 7.18 5.47 -4.16
CA GLU A 126 7.93 4.84 -3.09
C GLU A 126 7.18 3.67 -2.46
N LEU A 127 7.91 2.56 -2.27
CA LEU A 127 7.53 1.44 -1.41
C LEU A 127 8.42 1.45 -0.17
N GLY A 128 7.81 1.55 1.00
CA GLY A 128 8.51 1.45 2.27
C GLY A 128 9.00 0.04 2.59
N ASP A 129 9.86 -0.06 3.60
CA ASP A 129 10.36 -1.33 4.10
C ASP A 129 9.22 -2.29 4.45
N TYR A 130 9.31 -3.54 4.02
CA TYR A 130 8.33 -4.59 4.30
C TYR A 130 6.91 -4.30 3.81
N ALA A 131 6.71 -3.38 2.87
CA ALA A 131 5.38 -2.94 2.41
C ALA A 131 4.47 -4.10 2.01
N PHE A 132 4.98 -5.07 1.25
CA PHE A 132 4.30 -6.30 0.83
C PHE A 132 5.00 -7.57 1.34
N PHE A 133 5.57 -7.51 2.53
CA PHE A 133 6.26 -8.67 3.09
C PHE A 133 5.28 -9.76 3.50
N ALA A 134 5.47 -10.99 2.99
CA ALA A 134 4.68 -12.18 3.31
C ALA A 134 3.17 -12.04 2.98
N CYS A 135 2.83 -11.35 1.90
CA CYS A 135 1.47 -11.27 1.34
C CYS A 135 1.19 -12.52 0.50
N LYS A 136 0.90 -13.63 1.16
CA LYS A 136 0.83 -14.96 0.51
C LYS A 136 -0.37 -15.16 -0.43
N GLY A 137 -1.35 -14.26 -0.44
CA GLY A 137 -2.50 -14.32 -1.35
C GLY A 137 -2.19 -13.82 -2.78
N ILE A 138 -1.22 -12.90 -2.90
CA ILE A 138 -0.94 -12.18 -4.15
C ILE A 138 -0.18 -13.08 -5.13
N LYS A 139 -0.65 -13.16 -6.39
CA LYS A 139 0.00 -13.90 -7.47
C LYS A 139 0.70 -13.02 -8.49
N GLU A 140 0.17 -11.83 -8.69
CA GLU A 140 0.72 -10.82 -9.60
C GLU A 140 0.75 -9.47 -8.88
N LEU A 141 1.83 -8.72 -9.07
CA LEU A 141 1.95 -7.36 -8.58
C LEU A 141 2.52 -6.49 -9.70
N ARG A 142 1.81 -5.41 -10.04
CA ARG A 142 2.18 -4.53 -11.14
C ARG A 142 2.25 -3.08 -10.66
N PHE A 143 3.41 -2.46 -10.91
CA PHE A 143 3.63 -1.04 -10.67
C PHE A 143 3.68 -0.28 -11.99
N ASN A 144 3.09 0.92 -11.97
CA ASN A 144 3.08 1.85 -13.10
C ASN A 144 4.38 2.68 -13.12
N GLU A 145 4.61 3.39 -14.23
CA GLU A 145 5.69 4.37 -14.31
C GLU A 145 5.54 5.41 -13.19
N GLY A 146 6.66 5.74 -12.56
CA GLY A 146 6.71 6.62 -11.38
C GLY A 146 7.41 5.98 -10.19
N LEU A 147 7.35 4.64 -10.03
CA LEU A 147 8.03 3.96 -8.94
C LEU A 147 9.55 4.13 -9.07
N LYS A 148 10.17 4.71 -8.04
CA LYS A 148 11.60 5.03 -7.98
C LYS A 148 12.32 4.21 -6.92
N TYR A 149 11.67 4.04 -5.75
CA TYR A 149 12.33 3.49 -4.58
C TYR A 149 11.58 2.27 -4.05
N ILE A 150 12.31 1.17 -3.86
CA ILE A 150 11.81 -0.08 -3.29
C ILE A 150 12.57 -0.35 -2.00
N GLY A 151 11.91 -0.18 -0.86
CA GLY A 151 12.46 -0.35 0.47
C GLY A 151 12.91 -1.79 0.77
N LYS A 152 13.61 -1.94 1.88
CA LYS A 152 14.17 -3.22 2.31
C LYS A 152 13.09 -4.29 2.48
N SER A 153 13.30 -5.45 1.84
CA SER A 153 12.38 -6.60 1.90
C SER A 153 10.92 -6.25 1.56
N ALA A 154 10.72 -5.19 0.78
CA ALA A 154 9.38 -4.68 0.48
C ALA A 154 8.47 -5.72 -0.19
N ILE A 155 9.03 -6.64 -0.98
CA ILE A 155 8.29 -7.65 -1.76
C ILE A 155 8.72 -9.07 -1.39
N SER A 156 9.41 -9.27 -0.26
CA SER A 156 9.95 -10.57 0.13
C SER A 156 8.92 -11.51 0.76
N ASN A 157 9.19 -12.82 0.72
CA ASN A 157 8.39 -13.88 1.33
C ASN A 157 6.96 -14.03 0.78
N ASN A 158 6.76 -13.68 -0.49
CA ASN A 158 5.47 -13.83 -1.18
C ASN A 158 5.45 -15.17 -1.94
N ASP A 159 5.21 -16.28 -1.23
CA ASP A 159 5.39 -17.63 -1.77
C ASP A 159 4.55 -17.93 -3.02
N ASN A 160 3.43 -17.24 -3.22
CA ASN A 160 2.55 -17.43 -4.37
C ASN A 160 2.72 -16.36 -5.48
N LEU A 161 3.60 -15.36 -5.27
CA LEU A 161 3.87 -14.33 -6.28
C LEU A 161 4.68 -14.95 -7.43
N THR A 162 4.09 -15.01 -8.61
CA THR A 162 4.72 -15.56 -9.82
C THR A 162 5.18 -14.50 -10.79
N ASP A 163 4.53 -13.33 -10.80
CA ASP A 163 4.80 -12.25 -11.74
C ASP A 163 4.84 -10.89 -11.05
N LEU A 164 5.98 -10.22 -11.17
CA LEU A 164 6.21 -8.86 -10.68
C LEU A 164 6.58 -7.96 -11.86
N TYR A 165 5.81 -6.90 -12.08
CA TYR A 165 6.08 -5.92 -13.14
C TYR A 165 6.60 -4.63 -12.53
N LEU A 166 7.82 -4.26 -12.91
CA LEU A 166 8.50 -3.06 -12.47
C LEU A 166 8.70 -2.09 -13.66
N PRO A 167 8.47 -0.78 -13.45
CA PRO A 167 8.63 0.22 -14.50
C PRO A 167 10.09 0.57 -14.75
N SER A 168 10.32 1.31 -15.85
CA SER A 168 11.66 1.82 -16.20
C SER A 168 12.22 2.85 -15.23
N THR A 169 11.35 3.44 -14.41
CA THR A 169 11.66 4.55 -13.48
C THR A 169 12.30 4.11 -12.18
N VAL A 170 12.45 2.80 -11.92
CA VAL A 170 13.10 2.32 -10.70
C VAL A 170 14.57 2.75 -10.66
N GLU A 171 14.93 3.49 -9.61
CA GLU A 171 16.27 4.09 -9.39
C GLU A 171 17.03 3.42 -8.25
N ASP A 172 16.31 2.83 -7.27
CA ASP A 172 16.92 2.19 -6.12
C ASP A 172 16.11 0.97 -5.65
N VAL A 173 16.85 -0.10 -5.35
CA VAL A 173 16.32 -1.31 -4.72
C VAL A 173 17.15 -1.58 -3.47
N SER A 174 16.67 -1.15 -2.31
CA SER A 174 17.38 -1.20 -1.04
C SER A 174 17.58 -2.64 -0.53
N GLY A 175 18.74 -3.20 -0.84
CA GLY A 175 19.20 -4.47 -0.29
C GLY A 175 18.82 -5.71 -1.10
N THR A 176 19.66 -6.71 -1.00
CA THR A 176 19.60 -7.99 -1.73
C THR A 176 18.46 -8.91 -1.31
N THR A 177 17.67 -8.53 -0.29
CA THR A 177 16.59 -9.36 0.28
C THR A 177 15.19 -8.96 -0.23
N ASN A 178 15.10 -8.01 -1.17
CA ASN A 178 13.79 -7.52 -1.63
C ASN A 178 12.94 -8.57 -2.35
N PHE A 179 13.58 -9.49 -3.04
CA PHE A 179 12.92 -10.53 -3.84
C PHE A 179 13.18 -11.93 -3.31
N GLY A 180 13.74 -12.06 -2.10
CA GLY A 180 14.17 -13.34 -1.55
C GLY A 180 13.02 -14.20 -1.00
N SER A 181 13.27 -15.52 -0.93
CA SER A 181 12.39 -16.51 -0.29
C SER A 181 11.05 -16.73 -1.00
N GLN A 182 11.10 -17.00 -2.31
CA GLN A 182 9.96 -17.48 -3.08
C GLN A 182 10.01 -19.01 -3.16
N SER A 183 8.89 -19.69 -3.01
CA SER A 183 8.81 -21.15 -3.17
C SER A 183 8.75 -21.57 -4.63
N ASP A 184 8.15 -20.74 -5.48
CA ASP A 184 8.04 -20.95 -6.92
C ASP A 184 8.93 -19.98 -7.71
N ILE A 185 8.99 -20.12 -9.03
CA ILE A 185 9.74 -19.21 -9.89
C ILE A 185 9.01 -17.86 -9.91
N LEU A 186 9.71 -16.81 -9.46
CA LEU A 186 9.28 -15.43 -9.61
C LEU A 186 9.83 -14.86 -10.93
N ARG A 187 8.97 -14.42 -11.81
CA ARG A 187 9.32 -13.65 -13.00
C ARG A 187 9.22 -12.17 -12.72
N ILE A 188 10.34 -11.46 -12.88
CA ILE A 188 10.37 -9.99 -12.73
C ILE A 188 10.47 -9.39 -14.13
N HIS A 189 9.39 -8.78 -14.56
CA HIS A 189 9.27 -8.10 -15.85
C HIS A 189 9.76 -6.66 -15.73
N VAL A 190 10.70 -6.28 -16.58
CA VAL A 190 11.27 -4.92 -16.63
C VAL A 190 11.44 -4.47 -18.08
N PRO A 191 11.33 -3.19 -18.39
CA PRO A 191 11.58 -2.67 -19.73
C PRO A 191 13.02 -2.90 -20.18
N ALA A 192 13.20 -3.53 -21.34
CA ALA A 192 14.50 -3.88 -21.90
C ALA A 192 15.41 -2.65 -22.09
N GLY A 193 16.65 -2.74 -21.69
CA GLY A 193 17.65 -1.65 -21.79
C GLY A 193 17.46 -0.53 -20.77
N SER A 194 16.54 -0.65 -19.83
CA SER A 194 16.33 0.33 -18.77
C SER A 194 17.40 0.22 -17.66
N ALA A 195 17.56 1.28 -16.87
CA ALA A 195 18.36 1.23 -15.65
C ALA A 195 17.79 0.23 -14.63
N ALA A 196 16.45 0.12 -14.57
CA ALA A 196 15.75 -0.83 -13.73
C ALA A 196 16.14 -2.29 -14.03
N GLU A 197 16.32 -2.67 -15.31
CA GLU A 197 16.78 -4.01 -15.68
C GLU A 197 18.13 -4.34 -15.04
N SER A 198 19.11 -3.42 -15.13
CA SER A 198 20.44 -3.61 -14.53
C SER A 198 20.38 -3.69 -13.01
N LEU A 199 19.61 -2.80 -12.37
CA LEU A 199 19.45 -2.77 -10.91
C LEU A 199 18.80 -4.06 -10.38
N VAL A 200 17.74 -4.53 -11.01
CA VAL A 200 17.03 -5.75 -10.61
C VAL A 200 17.92 -6.97 -10.84
N THR A 201 18.60 -7.06 -12.00
CA THR A 201 19.51 -8.15 -12.31
C THR A 201 20.63 -8.25 -11.28
N ASP A 202 21.22 -7.12 -10.87
CA ASP A 202 22.26 -7.09 -9.84
C ASP A 202 21.69 -7.45 -8.45
N ALA A 203 20.48 -7.00 -8.12
CA ALA A 203 19.84 -7.27 -6.84
C ALA A 203 19.50 -8.77 -6.64
N VAL A 204 19.19 -9.50 -7.71
CA VAL A 204 18.84 -10.93 -7.63
C VAL A 204 20.00 -11.88 -7.89
N LYS A 205 21.14 -11.37 -8.30
CA LYS A 205 22.33 -12.13 -8.72
C LYS A 205 22.79 -13.18 -7.69
N ASP A 206 22.73 -12.83 -6.41
CA ASP A 206 23.16 -13.68 -5.31
C ASP A 206 21.95 -14.21 -4.49
N ALA A 207 20.74 -14.12 -5.02
CA ALA A 207 19.55 -14.59 -4.32
C ALA A 207 19.48 -16.12 -4.37
N ASP A 208 19.33 -16.76 -3.21
CA ASP A 208 19.12 -18.21 -3.06
C ASP A 208 17.66 -18.61 -3.42
N CYS A 209 17.12 -18.06 -4.50
CA CYS A 209 15.72 -18.28 -4.89
C CYS A 209 15.59 -18.34 -6.42
N ASN A 210 14.52 -19.00 -6.87
CA ASN A 210 14.21 -19.13 -8.28
C ASN A 210 13.62 -17.80 -8.82
N ILE A 211 14.50 -16.91 -9.30
CA ILE A 211 14.09 -15.63 -9.89
C ILE A 211 14.55 -15.58 -11.35
N GLU A 212 13.65 -15.21 -12.24
CA GLU A 212 13.93 -14.93 -13.65
C GLU A 212 13.64 -13.45 -13.92
N VAL A 213 14.64 -12.72 -14.43
CA VAL A 213 14.44 -11.35 -14.92
C VAL A 213 14.09 -11.43 -16.42
N ILE A 214 12.92 -10.89 -16.78
CA ILE A 214 12.39 -10.86 -18.13
C ILE A 214 12.43 -9.42 -18.63
N ALA A 215 13.34 -9.16 -19.57
CA ALA A 215 13.45 -7.87 -20.24
C ALA A 215 12.52 -7.85 -21.47
N GLU A 216 11.53 -6.96 -21.51
CA GLU A 216 10.52 -6.87 -22.57
C GLU A 216 10.21 -5.43 -23.04
#